data_9a7264869fb24f2af3fbd9380c140382
#
_entry.id   9a7264869fb24f2af3fbd9380c140382
#
_cell.length_a   1.000
_cell.length_b   1.000
_cell.length_c   1.000
_cell.angle_alpha   90.00
_cell.angle_beta   90.00
_cell.angle_gamma   90.00
#
_symmetry.space_group_name_H-M   'P 1'
#
loop_
_entity.id
_entity.type
_entity.pdbx_description
1 polymer ?
#
loop_
_entity_poly.entity_id
_entity_poly.type
_entity_poly.pdbx_seq_one_letter_code
_entity_poly.pdbx_strand_id
1 'polypeptide(L)'
;MTRPPSDASALQQLRESLPGLNPTMRAVAEALLEDPLRAGGISITQIARIADASPASVSRLAARLGYDGFPALRSAIALDNGRTRQSGWERDIGGAVSPEDPPRRVLDTLAGTAARSLRDAVDLLDVELFEAAAARIAAADRVHLYGDWGDSIALR
;
A
#
# COMPACT_ATOMS: atom_id res chain seq x y z
N MET A 1 8.89 -12.66 -23.71
CA MET A 1 8.22 -11.81 -22.69
C MET A 1 7.92 -12.68 -21.49
N THR A 2 8.78 -12.65 -20.49
CA THR A 2 8.63 -13.50 -19.29
C THR A 2 7.70 -12.75 -18.32
N ARG A 3 6.50 -13.27 -18.14
CA ARG A 3 5.56 -12.80 -17.11
C ARG A 3 6.24 -12.97 -15.76
N PRO A 4 6.26 -11.98 -14.87
CA PRO A 4 6.80 -12.17 -13.54
C PRO A 4 6.08 -13.35 -12.86
N PRO A 5 6.79 -14.18 -12.07
CA PRO A 5 6.15 -15.25 -11.32
C PRO A 5 5.07 -14.63 -10.42
N SER A 6 3.87 -15.19 -10.48
CA SER A 6 2.66 -14.66 -9.81
C SER A 6 2.74 -14.63 -8.28
N ASP A 7 3.82 -15.13 -7.68
CA ASP A 7 4.02 -15.25 -6.24
C ASP A 7 5.18 -14.40 -5.68
N ALA A 8 5.99 -13.75 -6.53
CA ALA A 8 7.11 -12.94 -6.05
C ALA A 8 6.62 -11.53 -5.68
N SER A 9 6.90 -11.12 -4.43
CA SER A 9 6.64 -9.77 -3.93
C SER A 9 7.37 -8.72 -4.78
N ALA A 10 6.66 -7.71 -5.26
CA ALA A 10 7.22 -6.59 -6.01
C ALA A 10 8.25 -5.82 -5.18
N LEU A 11 8.00 -5.67 -3.87
CA LEU A 11 8.93 -5.05 -2.94
C LEU A 11 10.21 -5.88 -2.76
N GLN A 12 10.11 -7.21 -2.78
CA GLN A 12 11.27 -8.07 -2.72
C GLN A 12 12.07 -7.99 -4.03
N GLN A 13 11.42 -8.04 -5.19
CA GLN A 13 12.07 -7.86 -6.49
C GLN A 13 12.81 -6.52 -6.60
N LEU A 14 12.21 -5.43 -6.09
CA LEU A 14 12.87 -4.12 -6.00
C LEU A 14 14.17 -4.20 -5.18
N ARG A 15 14.13 -4.80 -3.97
CA ARG A 15 15.33 -4.95 -3.11
C ARG A 15 16.42 -5.77 -3.77
N GLU A 16 16.06 -6.91 -4.36
CA GLU A 16 17.01 -7.80 -5.04
C GLU A 16 17.63 -7.18 -6.30
N SER A 17 16.93 -6.27 -6.96
CA SER A 17 17.41 -5.60 -8.16
C SER A 17 18.41 -4.48 -7.90
N LEU A 18 18.41 -3.87 -6.69
CA LEU A 18 19.21 -2.68 -6.35
C LEU A 18 20.70 -2.77 -6.77
N PRO A 19 21.43 -3.90 -6.57
CA PRO A 19 22.84 -3.97 -6.92
C PRO A 19 23.11 -3.84 -8.42
N GLY A 20 22.14 -4.24 -9.25
CA GLY A 20 22.26 -4.24 -10.72
C GLY A 20 21.69 -3.00 -11.41
N LEU A 21 21.14 -2.05 -10.66
CA LEU A 21 20.55 -0.84 -11.22
C LEU A 21 21.58 0.26 -11.43
N ASN A 22 21.39 1.05 -12.50
CA ASN A 22 22.13 2.31 -12.65
C ASN A 22 21.69 3.32 -11.58
N PRO A 23 22.47 4.40 -11.32
CA PRO A 23 22.19 5.34 -10.24
C PRO A 23 20.77 5.92 -10.26
N THR A 24 20.28 6.32 -11.42
CA THR A 24 18.93 6.92 -11.56
C THR A 24 17.82 5.93 -11.27
N MET A 25 17.91 4.69 -11.78
CA MET A 25 16.90 3.66 -11.48
C MET A 25 16.98 3.20 -10.04
N ARG A 26 18.18 3.19 -9.45
CA ARG A 26 18.39 2.88 -8.04
C ARG A 26 17.69 3.91 -7.15
N ALA A 27 17.87 5.21 -7.40
CA ALA A 27 17.18 6.26 -6.67
C ALA A 27 15.67 6.12 -6.72
N VAL A 28 15.09 5.73 -7.88
CA VAL A 28 13.66 5.44 -8.00
C VAL A 28 13.25 4.22 -7.17
N ALA A 29 14.03 3.14 -7.22
CA ALA A 29 13.74 1.93 -6.45
C ALA A 29 13.84 2.17 -4.94
N GLU A 30 14.83 2.91 -4.48
CA GLU A 30 15.00 3.31 -3.08
C GLU A 30 13.83 4.17 -2.60
N ALA A 31 13.40 5.16 -3.38
CA ALA A 31 12.24 6.00 -3.06
C ALA A 31 10.92 5.20 -2.97
N LEU A 32 10.75 4.14 -3.78
CA LEU A 32 9.59 3.24 -3.69
C LEU A 32 9.67 2.33 -2.45
N LEU A 33 10.88 1.98 -2.01
CA LEU A 33 11.11 1.12 -0.85
C LEU A 33 11.10 1.88 0.48
N GLU A 34 11.34 3.19 0.47
CA GLU A 34 11.33 4.05 1.66
C GLU A 34 9.92 4.17 2.26
N ASP A 35 8.90 4.33 1.40
CA ASP A 35 7.49 4.35 1.82
C ASP A 35 6.64 3.47 0.89
N PRO A 36 6.59 2.15 1.12
CA PRO A 36 5.83 1.22 0.29
C PRO A 36 4.32 1.50 0.26
N LEU A 37 3.76 2.02 1.35
CA LEU A 37 2.33 2.35 1.43
C LEU A 37 1.99 3.48 0.47
N ARG A 38 2.77 4.54 0.50
CA ARG A 38 2.65 5.66 -0.43
C ARG A 38 2.97 5.23 -1.86
N ALA A 39 3.97 4.35 -2.05
CA ALA A 39 4.35 3.83 -3.36
C ALA A 39 3.20 3.12 -4.09
N GLY A 40 2.30 2.46 -3.38
CA GLY A 40 1.11 1.82 -3.94
C GLY A 40 0.07 2.79 -4.52
N GLY A 41 0.10 4.07 -4.14
CA GLY A 41 -0.85 5.10 -4.57
C GLY A 41 -0.24 6.26 -5.37
N ILE A 42 1.09 6.35 -5.46
CA ILE A 42 1.79 7.51 -6.04
C ILE A 42 1.69 7.55 -7.57
N SER A 43 1.66 8.76 -8.16
CA SER A 43 1.74 8.93 -9.62
C SER A 43 3.19 8.83 -10.12
N ILE A 44 3.37 8.51 -11.42
CA ILE A 44 4.70 8.43 -12.05
C ILE A 44 5.45 9.76 -11.98
N THR A 45 4.76 10.89 -12.06
CA THR A 45 5.35 12.22 -11.98
C THR A 45 5.79 12.58 -10.55
N GLN A 46 5.06 12.10 -9.56
CA GLN A 46 5.40 12.32 -8.15
C GLN A 46 6.64 11.51 -7.75
N ILE A 47 6.66 10.20 -8.09
CA ILE A 47 7.84 9.37 -7.77
C ILE A 47 9.09 9.82 -8.53
N ALA A 48 8.95 10.24 -9.78
CA ALA A 48 10.04 10.80 -10.55
C ALA A 48 10.64 12.04 -9.87
N ARG A 49 9.79 12.94 -9.34
CA ARG A 49 10.22 14.12 -8.59
C ARG A 49 10.94 13.77 -7.30
N ILE A 50 10.41 12.81 -6.52
CA ILE A 50 11.03 12.37 -5.25
C ILE A 50 12.42 11.79 -5.49
N ALA A 51 12.58 11.00 -6.55
CA ALA A 51 13.82 10.32 -6.89
C ALA A 51 14.79 11.18 -7.73
N ASP A 52 14.49 12.45 -7.98
CA ASP A 52 15.22 13.32 -8.92
C ASP A 52 15.48 12.61 -10.27
N ALA A 53 14.44 12.01 -10.83
CA ALA A 53 14.50 11.21 -12.04
C ALA A 53 13.44 11.65 -13.06
N SER A 54 13.56 11.13 -14.29
CA SER A 54 12.53 11.34 -15.31
C SER A 54 11.42 10.26 -15.22
N PRO A 55 10.17 10.55 -15.64
CA PRO A 55 9.14 9.53 -15.79
C PRO A 55 9.56 8.36 -16.68
N ALA A 56 10.40 8.62 -17.68
CA ALA A 56 10.97 7.58 -18.54
C ALA A 56 11.90 6.62 -17.77
N SER A 57 12.63 7.11 -16.78
CA SER A 57 13.47 6.28 -15.92
C SER A 57 12.63 5.39 -15.00
N VAL A 58 11.52 5.90 -14.49
CA VAL A 58 10.53 5.13 -13.71
C VAL A 58 9.91 4.02 -14.54
N SER A 59 9.50 4.32 -15.79
CA SER A 59 8.95 3.31 -16.69
C SER A 59 9.99 2.24 -17.06
N ARG A 60 11.25 2.63 -17.28
CA ARG A 60 12.35 1.70 -17.56
C ARG A 60 12.64 0.77 -16.37
N LEU A 61 12.56 1.28 -15.14
CA LEU A 61 12.69 0.44 -13.94
C LEU A 61 11.58 -0.62 -13.92
N ALA A 62 10.32 -0.22 -14.11
CA ALA A 62 9.18 -1.14 -14.15
C ALA A 62 9.36 -2.23 -15.23
N ALA A 63 9.73 -1.83 -16.45
CA ALA A 63 10.00 -2.76 -17.55
C ALA A 63 11.17 -3.72 -17.25
N ARG A 64 12.24 -3.24 -16.60
CA ARG A 64 13.38 -4.07 -16.18
C ARG A 64 12.99 -5.13 -15.16
N LEU A 65 12.03 -4.82 -14.29
CA LEU A 65 11.46 -5.77 -13.32
C LEU A 65 10.39 -6.69 -13.94
N GLY A 66 10.10 -6.56 -15.25
CA GLY A 66 9.15 -7.40 -15.96
C GLY A 66 7.70 -6.92 -15.91
N TYR A 67 7.45 -5.72 -15.42
CA TYR A 67 6.11 -5.11 -15.38
C TYR A 67 5.80 -4.33 -16.66
N ASP A 68 4.54 -4.36 -17.07
CA ASP A 68 4.03 -3.55 -18.20
C ASP A 68 3.83 -2.09 -17.75
N GLY A 69 4.95 -1.39 -17.55
CA GLY A 69 5.01 0.00 -17.12
C GLY A 69 4.78 0.21 -15.63
N PHE A 70 4.91 1.48 -15.22
CA PHE A 70 4.78 1.88 -13.83
C PHE A 70 3.40 1.60 -13.19
N PRO A 71 2.26 1.75 -13.89
CA PRO A 71 0.96 1.39 -13.31
C PRO A 71 0.89 -0.07 -12.84
N ALA A 72 1.46 -1.01 -13.61
CA ALA A 72 1.49 -2.43 -13.23
C ALA A 72 2.39 -2.68 -12.01
N LEU A 73 3.58 -2.06 -11.96
CA LEU A 73 4.48 -2.12 -10.79
C LEU A 73 3.80 -1.54 -9.54
N ARG A 74 3.17 -0.38 -9.65
CA ARG A 74 2.44 0.27 -8.55
C ARG A 74 1.32 -0.61 -8.02
N SER A 75 0.53 -1.23 -8.90
CA SER A 75 -0.54 -2.15 -8.49
C SER A 75 0.02 -3.38 -7.76
N ALA A 76 1.16 -3.91 -8.21
CA ALA A 76 1.83 -5.01 -7.53
C ALA A 76 2.34 -4.62 -6.13
N ILE A 77 2.89 -3.41 -5.96
CA ILE A 77 3.29 -2.87 -4.65
C ILE A 77 2.06 -2.71 -3.73
N ALA A 78 0.93 -2.21 -4.26
CA ALA A 78 -0.30 -2.08 -3.48
C ALA A 78 -0.84 -3.44 -3.02
N LEU A 79 -0.76 -4.47 -3.87
CA LEU A 79 -1.10 -5.86 -3.50
C LEU A 79 -0.18 -6.41 -2.42
N ASP A 80 1.12 -6.16 -2.51
CA ASP A 80 2.08 -6.58 -1.47
C ASP A 80 1.78 -5.92 -0.12
N ASN A 81 1.46 -4.63 -0.12
CA ASN A 81 1.04 -3.92 1.09
C ASN A 81 -0.23 -4.53 1.69
N GLY A 82 -1.20 -4.93 0.86
CA GLY A 82 -2.41 -5.65 1.29
C GLY A 82 -2.07 -7.02 1.89
N ARG A 83 -1.22 -7.80 1.23
CA ARG A 83 -0.75 -9.12 1.73
C ARG A 83 0.01 -9.01 3.05
N THR A 84 0.85 -7.99 3.20
CA THR A 84 1.59 -7.74 4.45
C THR A 84 0.64 -7.40 5.60
N ARG A 85 -0.41 -6.62 5.34
CA ARG A 85 -1.47 -6.34 6.32
C ARG A 85 -2.27 -7.59 6.66
N GLN A 86 -2.64 -8.39 5.66
CA GLN A 86 -3.37 -9.64 5.84
C GLN A 86 -2.52 -10.70 6.57
N SER A 87 -1.23 -10.83 6.26
CA SER A 87 -0.32 -11.74 6.99
C SER A 87 -0.01 -11.26 8.42
N GLY A 88 -0.09 -9.96 8.69
CA GLY A 88 -0.10 -9.39 10.05
C GLY A 88 -1.34 -9.84 10.80
N TRP A 89 -2.49 -9.71 10.16
CA TRP A 89 -3.79 -10.13 10.70
C TRP A 89 -3.86 -11.65 10.94
N GLU A 90 -3.39 -12.47 9.99
CA GLU A 90 -3.31 -13.93 10.14
C GLU A 90 -2.34 -14.35 11.26
N ARG A 91 -1.21 -13.65 11.43
CA ARG A 91 -0.29 -13.89 12.55
C ARG A 91 -0.87 -13.46 13.88
N ASP A 92 -1.58 -12.35 13.93
CA ASP A 92 -2.20 -11.83 15.14
C ASP A 92 -3.43 -12.63 15.57
N ILE A 93 -4.16 -13.20 14.62
CA ILE A 93 -5.38 -13.99 14.87
C ILE A 93 -5.10 -15.50 14.75
N GLY A 94 -4.38 -15.94 13.72
CA GLY A 94 -4.12 -17.36 13.48
C GLY A 94 -3.25 -18.03 14.54
N GLY A 95 -2.39 -17.26 15.24
CA GLY A 95 -1.63 -17.72 16.41
C GLY A 95 -2.33 -17.50 17.75
N ALA A 96 -3.38 -16.68 17.77
CA ALA A 96 -4.09 -16.29 19.00
C ALA A 96 -5.44 -16.97 19.18
N VAL A 97 -5.95 -17.67 18.14
CA VAL A 97 -7.23 -18.38 18.14
C VAL A 97 -7.02 -19.83 17.71
N SER A 98 -7.49 -20.77 18.53
CA SER A 98 -7.55 -22.21 18.25
C SER A 98 -8.98 -22.67 18.00
N PRO A 99 -9.20 -23.74 17.17
CA PRO A 99 -10.52 -24.34 17.00
C PRO A 99 -11.17 -24.82 18.31
N GLU A 100 -10.34 -25.07 19.34
CA GLU A 100 -10.77 -25.52 20.67
C GLU A 100 -11.08 -24.35 21.63
N ASP A 101 -10.81 -23.10 21.22
CA ASP A 101 -11.03 -21.94 22.07
C ASP A 101 -12.54 -21.68 22.27
N PRO A 102 -12.96 -21.34 23.50
CA PRO A 102 -14.34 -20.98 23.74
C PRO A 102 -14.73 -19.71 22.96
N PRO A 103 -15.98 -19.60 22.47
CA PRO A 103 -16.42 -18.48 21.64
C PRO A 103 -16.11 -17.10 22.22
N ARG A 104 -16.18 -16.96 23.56
CA ARG A 104 -15.87 -15.72 24.24
C ARG A 104 -14.41 -15.29 24.02
N ARG A 105 -13.46 -16.22 24.09
CA ARG A 105 -12.04 -15.95 23.85
C ARG A 105 -11.77 -15.52 22.42
N VAL A 106 -12.42 -16.18 21.46
CA VAL A 106 -12.37 -15.81 20.04
C VAL A 106 -12.83 -14.37 19.85
N LEU A 107 -13.99 -14.02 20.40
CA LEU A 107 -14.54 -12.66 20.30
C LEU A 107 -13.65 -11.61 20.96
N ASP A 108 -13.12 -11.89 22.14
CA ASP A 108 -12.21 -10.97 22.85
C ASP A 108 -10.89 -10.76 22.08
N THR A 109 -10.37 -11.81 21.43
CA THR A 109 -9.18 -11.72 20.56
C THR A 109 -9.46 -10.87 19.32
N LEU A 110 -10.59 -11.12 18.63
CA LEU A 110 -11.00 -10.35 17.46
C LEU A 110 -11.21 -8.86 17.81
N ALA A 111 -11.92 -8.58 18.88
CA ALA A 111 -12.18 -7.22 19.34
C ALA A 111 -10.87 -6.49 19.72
N GLY A 112 -9.98 -7.19 20.43
CA GLY A 112 -8.66 -6.64 20.80
C GLY A 112 -7.80 -6.33 19.59
N THR A 113 -7.78 -7.19 18.59
CA THR A 113 -7.02 -6.98 17.33
C THR A 113 -7.61 -5.83 16.52
N ALA A 114 -8.92 -5.77 16.37
CA ALA A 114 -9.59 -4.66 15.68
C ALA A 114 -9.32 -3.32 16.37
N ALA A 115 -9.36 -3.28 17.71
CA ALA A 115 -9.07 -2.07 18.47
C ALA A 115 -7.61 -1.62 18.36
N ARG A 116 -6.65 -2.56 18.27
CA ARG A 116 -5.24 -2.23 18.00
C ARG A 116 -5.07 -1.67 16.59
N SER A 117 -5.58 -2.35 15.58
CA SER A 117 -5.48 -1.90 14.18
C SER A 117 -6.08 -0.50 13.99
N LEU A 118 -7.16 -0.18 14.70
CA LEU A 118 -7.77 1.14 14.65
C LEU A 118 -6.89 2.21 15.31
N ARG A 119 -6.27 1.91 16.45
CA ARG A 119 -5.31 2.82 17.10
C ARG A 119 -4.10 3.06 16.22
N ASP A 120 -3.50 2.00 15.69
CA ASP A 120 -2.35 2.10 14.79
C ASP A 120 -2.68 2.95 13.54
N ALA A 121 -3.90 2.83 13.01
CA ALA A 121 -4.37 3.66 11.91
C ALA A 121 -4.51 5.14 12.30
N VAL A 122 -5.00 5.42 13.50
CA VAL A 122 -5.12 6.80 14.04
C VAL A 122 -3.74 7.41 14.28
N ASP A 123 -2.80 6.63 14.81
CA ASP A 123 -1.42 7.10 15.07
C ASP A 123 -0.64 7.42 13.78
N LEU A 124 -1.06 6.85 12.65
CA LEU A 124 -0.52 7.13 11.31
C LEU A 124 -1.20 8.31 10.61
N LEU A 125 -2.30 8.83 11.16
CA LEU A 125 -3.03 9.96 10.58
C LEU A 125 -2.26 11.27 10.77
N ASP A 126 -1.99 11.94 9.66
CA ASP A 126 -1.62 13.35 9.67
C ASP A 126 -2.86 14.19 10.00
N VAL A 127 -2.96 14.63 11.25
CA VAL A 127 -4.12 15.35 11.77
C VAL A 127 -4.32 16.68 11.04
N GLU A 128 -3.25 17.41 10.70
CA GLU A 128 -3.31 18.68 9.99
C GLU A 128 -3.86 18.49 8.58
N LEU A 129 -3.39 17.45 7.89
CA LEU A 129 -3.88 17.10 6.56
C LEU A 129 -5.35 16.65 6.61
N PHE A 130 -5.74 15.90 7.64
CA PHE A 130 -7.12 15.47 7.86
C PHE A 130 -8.06 16.67 8.09
N GLU A 131 -7.68 17.61 8.96
CA GLU A 131 -8.45 18.83 9.22
C GLU A 131 -8.56 19.70 7.97
N ALA A 132 -7.47 19.87 7.22
CA ALA A 132 -7.49 20.60 5.96
C ALA A 132 -8.42 19.94 4.92
N ALA A 133 -8.43 18.62 4.83
CA ALA A 133 -9.34 17.88 3.95
C ALA A 133 -10.80 18.05 4.38
N ALA A 134 -11.09 17.95 5.67
CA ALA A 134 -12.43 18.15 6.23
C ALA A 134 -12.95 19.57 5.96
N ALA A 135 -12.11 20.59 6.16
CA ALA A 135 -12.45 21.97 5.87
C ALA A 135 -12.76 22.20 4.38
N ARG A 136 -11.98 21.58 3.48
CA ARG A 136 -12.24 21.67 2.03
C ARG A 136 -13.55 21.00 1.62
N ILE A 137 -13.88 19.85 2.22
CA ILE A 137 -15.15 19.15 1.97
C ILE A 137 -16.32 20.00 2.48
N ALA A 138 -16.20 20.57 3.69
CA ALA A 138 -17.24 21.41 4.29
C ALA A 138 -17.49 22.70 3.52
N ALA A 139 -16.49 23.26 2.86
CA ALA A 139 -16.58 24.46 2.05
C ALA A 139 -16.97 24.23 0.59
N ALA A 140 -17.11 22.98 0.15
CA ALA A 140 -17.43 22.67 -1.23
C ALA A 140 -18.93 22.77 -1.50
N ASP A 141 -19.32 23.45 -2.60
CA ASP A 141 -20.72 23.51 -3.05
C ASP A 141 -21.27 22.14 -3.46
N ARG A 142 -20.37 21.22 -3.85
CA ARG A 142 -20.72 19.87 -4.27
C ARG A 142 -19.58 18.90 -3.97
N VAL A 143 -19.91 17.77 -3.39
CA VAL A 143 -19.00 16.64 -3.15
C VAL A 143 -19.45 15.44 -3.98
N HIS A 144 -18.55 14.87 -4.79
CA HIS A 144 -18.79 13.63 -5.51
C HIS A 144 -18.10 12.48 -4.79
N LEU A 145 -18.88 11.49 -4.38
CA LEU A 145 -18.39 10.28 -3.73
C LEU A 145 -18.35 9.13 -4.75
N TYR A 146 -17.20 8.51 -4.86
CA TYR A 146 -16.98 7.33 -5.71
C TYR A 146 -16.49 6.19 -4.83
N GLY A 147 -17.15 5.06 -4.87
CA GLY A 147 -16.79 3.86 -4.12
C GLY A 147 -17.08 2.61 -4.92
N ASP A 148 -16.36 1.54 -4.63
CA ASP A 148 -16.66 0.22 -5.16
C ASP A 148 -17.81 -0.42 -4.34
N TRP A 149 -18.37 -1.54 -4.79
CA TRP A 149 -19.58 -2.15 -4.27
C TRP A 149 -19.59 -2.38 -2.74
N GLY A 150 -18.43 -2.66 -2.17
CA GLY A 150 -18.25 -2.81 -0.72
C GLY A 150 -18.35 -1.50 0.06
N ASP A 151 -17.90 -0.39 -0.54
CA ASP A 151 -17.80 0.91 0.13
C ASP A 151 -19.10 1.72 0.03
N SER A 152 -19.96 1.41 -0.94
CA SER A 152 -21.23 2.11 -1.15
C SER A 152 -22.22 2.01 0.02
N ILE A 153 -22.03 1.02 0.92
CA ILE A 153 -22.87 0.84 2.12
C ILE A 153 -22.55 1.92 3.18
N ALA A 154 -21.31 2.41 3.22
CA ALA A 154 -20.87 3.44 4.16
C ALA A 154 -21.26 4.86 3.74
N LEU A 155 -21.69 5.05 2.49
CA LEU A 155 -22.01 6.37 1.89
C LEU A 155 -23.52 6.70 1.91
N ARG A 156 -24.34 5.92 2.60
CA ARG A 156 -25.78 6.16 2.76
C ARG A 156 -26.13 6.88 4.04
#